data_89f42df5400234b9bf663c25cac8f182
#
_entry.id   89f42df5400234b9bf663c25cac8f182
#
_cell.length_a   1.000
_cell.length_b   1.000
_cell.length_c   1.000
_cell.angle_alpha   90.00
_cell.angle_beta   90.00
_cell.angle_gamma   90.00
#
_symmetry.space_group_name_H-M   'P 1'
#
loop_
_entity.id
_entity.type
_entity.pdbx_description
1 polymer ?
#
loop_
_entity_poly.entity_id
_entity_poly.type
_entity_poly.pdbx_seq_one_letter_code
_entity_poly.pdbx_strand_id
1 'polypeptide(L)'
;MIPLRDENPTHITPVVTWALVAANVVVFVLQLLGSNGQNLGLMAYAMVPFEITRGLQVRPFPPVEPAWITVFTSMFMHGGLMHIGFNMLYLLVFGNNIEDRLGHGRFLLFYLGCGVAASLAQVASAPASVVPMLGASGAVAGVLGAYLVLYPRASVICLLTLGFFWTTTAVPAVLVLGFWIVGQLFSASLGSGGQVGGGIAYWAHIGGFFCGLVLMVMLGGLQSSPRRRAPGRW
;
A
#
# COMPACT_ATOMS: atom_id res chain seq x y z
N MET A 1 -2.41 -8.04 15.61
CA MET A 1 -3.29 -6.86 15.74
C MET A 1 -3.72 -6.42 14.34
N ILE A 2 -5.03 -6.41 14.06
CA ILE A 2 -5.60 -6.11 12.75
C ILE A 2 -6.48 -4.87 12.87
N PRO A 3 -6.22 -3.76 12.18
CA PRO A 3 -7.07 -2.57 12.19
C PRO A 3 -8.38 -2.87 11.46
N LEU A 4 -9.51 -2.59 12.11
CA LEU A 4 -10.84 -2.82 11.53
C LEU A 4 -11.50 -1.53 11.04
N ARG A 5 -11.32 -0.43 11.77
CA ARG A 5 -11.78 0.91 11.43
C ARG A 5 -11.03 1.94 12.26
N ASP A 6 -10.97 3.16 11.80
CA ASP A 6 -10.60 4.30 12.64
C ASP A 6 -11.84 5.08 13.12
N GLU A 7 -11.64 5.95 14.08
CA GLU A 7 -12.69 6.83 14.63
C GLU A 7 -12.52 8.28 14.14
N ASN A 8 -11.66 8.50 13.14
CA ASN A 8 -11.41 9.83 12.61
C ASN A 8 -12.47 10.15 11.53
N PRO A 9 -13.33 11.18 11.74
CA PRO A 9 -14.41 11.47 10.82
C PRO A 9 -13.91 12.03 9.48
N THR A 10 -14.55 11.65 8.39
CA THR A 10 -14.32 12.19 7.05
C THR A 10 -15.49 13.08 6.61
N HIS A 11 -15.22 14.06 5.75
CA HIS A 11 -16.20 15.04 5.28
C HIS A 11 -16.56 14.88 3.81
N ILE A 12 -15.78 14.15 3.04
CA ILE A 12 -16.06 13.84 1.64
C ILE A 12 -16.26 12.34 1.43
N THR A 13 -17.01 11.99 0.39
CA THR A 13 -17.15 10.60 -0.03
C THR A 13 -15.84 10.12 -0.65
N PRO A 14 -15.22 9.03 -0.17
CA PRO A 14 -13.89 8.60 -0.61
C PRO A 14 -13.95 7.81 -1.93
N VAL A 15 -14.34 8.48 -3.01
CA VAL A 15 -14.60 7.84 -4.32
C VAL A 15 -13.34 7.24 -4.94
N VAL A 16 -12.17 7.87 -4.75
CA VAL A 16 -10.89 7.35 -5.28
C VAL A 16 -10.42 6.15 -4.49
N THR A 17 -10.57 6.16 -3.16
CA THR A 17 -10.31 4.99 -2.32
C THR A 17 -11.13 3.80 -2.78
N TRP A 18 -12.44 3.99 -3.00
CA TRP A 18 -13.31 2.92 -3.49
C TRP A 18 -12.97 2.49 -4.92
N ALA A 19 -12.64 3.42 -5.80
CA ALA A 19 -12.21 3.11 -7.16
C ALA A 19 -10.89 2.28 -7.19
N LEU A 20 -9.93 2.63 -6.33
CA LEU A 20 -8.70 1.86 -6.18
C LEU A 20 -8.96 0.45 -5.64
N VAL A 21 -9.83 0.32 -4.63
CA VAL A 21 -10.24 -0.99 -4.13
C VAL A 21 -10.90 -1.81 -5.23
N ALA A 22 -11.85 -1.23 -5.97
CA ALA A 22 -12.54 -1.90 -7.07
C ALA A 22 -11.57 -2.32 -8.17
N ALA A 23 -10.64 -1.45 -8.58
CA ALA A 23 -9.62 -1.78 -9.57
C ALA A 23 -8.75 -2.97 -9.15
N ASN A 24 -8.28 -2.98 -7.89
CA ASN A 24 -7.50 -4.10 -7.35
C ASN A 24 -8.30 -5.41 -7.34
N VAL A 25 -9.58 -5.36 -6.91
CA VAL A 25 -10.46 -6.54 -6.90
C VAL A 25 -10.69 -7.05 -8.32
N VAL A 26 -10.98 -6.16 -9.29
CA VAL A 26 -11.18 -6.54 -10.69
C VAL A 26 -9.93 -7.20 -11.25
N VAL A 27 -8.75 -6.60 -11.07
CA VAL A 27 -7.49 -7.19 -11.53
C VAL A 27 -7.25 -8.55 -10.90
N PHE A 28 -7.51 -8.69 -9.59
CA PHE A 28 -7.35 -9.97 -8.90
C PHE A 28 -8.31 -11.05 -9.41
N VAL A 29 -9.56 -10.69 -9.69
CA VAL A 29 -10.54 -11.61 -10.30
C VAL A 29 -10.06 -12.02 -11.69
N LEU A 30 -9.56 -11.10 -12.52
CA LEU A 30 -8.97 -11.43 -13.81
C LEU A 30 -7.74 -12.34 -13.68
N GLN A 31 -6.91 -12.14 -12.63
CA GLN A 31 -5.80 -13.06 -12.33
C GLN A 31 -6.30 -14.48 -12.02
N LEU A 32 -7.41 -14.62 -11.30
CA LEU A 32 -8.00 -15.94 -10.99
C LEU A 32 -8.63 -16.60 -12.20
N LEU A 33 -9.33 -15.83 -13.05
CA LEU A 33 -10.02 -16.34 -14.25
C LEU A 33 -9.07 -16.69 -15.39
N GLY A 34 -7.98 -15.90 -15.55
CA GLY A 34 -6.97 -16.12 -16.60
C GLY A 34 -6.09 -17.33 -16.39
N SER A 35 -6.35 -18.06 -15.33
CA SER A 35 -5.41 -19.04 -14.83
C SER A 35 -5.81 -20.48 -15.15
N ASN A 36 -6.26 -20.95 -16.19
CA ASN A 36 -6.41 -22.42 -16.38
C ASN A 36 -5.44 -23.27 -15.49
N GLY A 37 -5.28 -22.86 -14.20
CA GLY A 37 -4.32 -23.31 -13.20
C GLY A 37 -2.91 -22.69 -13.26
N GLN A 38 -2.59 -21.84 -14.22
CA GLN A 38 -1.28 -21.17 -14.33
C GLN A 38 -1.45 -19.72 -14.74
N ASN A 39 -1.33 -18.79 -13.79
CA ASN A 39 -1.41 -17.32 -13.97
C ASN A 39 -0.26 -16.71 -14.82
N LEU A 40 0.23 -17.46 -15.80
CA LEU A 40 1.47 -17.14 -16.49
C LEU A 40 1.40 -15.82 -17.26
N GLY A 41 0.29 -15.55 -17.99
CA GLY A 41 0.16 -14.33 -18.79
C GLY A 41 0.08 -13.05 -17.98
N LEU A 42 -0.64 -13.05 -16.83
CA LEU A 42 -0.75 -11.86 -15.99
C LEU A 42 0.51 -11.62 -15.14
N MET A 43 1.30 -12.66 -14.83
CA MET A 43 2.58 -12.49 -14.13
C MET A 43 3.59 -11.68 -14.95
N ALA A 44 3.39 -11.53 -16.26
CA ALA A 44 4.17 -10.61 -17.09
C ALA A 44 4.08 -9.15 -16.61
N TYR A 45 2.99 -8.76 -15.95
CA TYR A 45 2.74 -7.41 -15.45
C TYR A 45 3.29 -7.15 -14.03
N ALA A 46 3.84 -8.17 -13.35
CA ALA A 46 4.55 -7.98 -12.09
C ALA A 46 5.92 -7.30 -12.33
N MET A 47 6.36 -6.47 -11.41
CA MET A 47 7.67 -5.80 -11.54
C MET A 47 8.80 -6.73 -11.11
N VAL A 48 9.87 -6.83 -11.92
CA VAL A 48 11.08 -7.56 -11.57
C VAL A 48 12.26 -6.58 -11.53
N PRO A 49 12.95 -6.42 -10.39
CA PRO A 49 14.04 -5.47 -10.26
C PRO A 49 15.13 -5.63 -11.31
N PHE A 50 15.53 -6.86 -11.63
CA PHE A 50 16.54 -7.16 -12.65
C PHE A 50 16.12 -6.64 -14.04
N GLU A 51 14.86 -6.83 -14.43
CA GLU A 51 14.34 -6.37 -15.74
C GLU A 51 14.33 -4.84 -15.84
N ILE A 52 14.00 -4.15 -14.73
CA ILE A 52 14.07 -2.68 -14.67
C ILE A 52 15.50 -2.17 -14.78
N THR A 53 16.46 -2.83 -14.13
CA THR A 53 17.85 -2.33 -14.05
C THR A 53 18.73 -2.72 -15.23
N ARG A 54 18.46 -3.87 -15.86
CA ARG A 54 19.28 -4.43 -16.93
C ARG A 54 18.63 -4.39 -18.30
N GLY A 55 17.29 -4.16 -18.38
CA GLY A 55 16.56 -4.23 -19.62
C GLY A 55 16.54 -5.62 -20.27
N LEU A 56 16.85 -6.66 -19.49
CA LEU A 56 16.91 -8.05 -19.96
C LEU A 56 15.77 -8.84 -19.31
N GLN A 57 14.97 -9.51 -20.14
CA GLN A 57 13.91 -10.37 -19.68
C GLN A 57 14.45 -11.65 -19.06
N VAL A 58 13.95 -12.03 -17.89
CA VAL A 58 14.32 -13.27 -17.19
C VAL A 58 13.16 -14.26 -17.06
N ARG A 59 11.96 -13.84 -17.43
CA ARG A 59 10.73 -14.64 -17.31
C ARG A 59 10.37 -15.29 -18.63
N PRO A 60 9.74 -16.48 -18.61
CA PRO A 60 9.32 -17.20 -19.82
C PRO A 60 8.04 -16.64 -20.47
N PHE A 61 7.63 -15.42 -20.13
CA PHE A 61 6.44 -14.76 -20.65
C PHE A 61 6.83 -13.64 -21.63
N PRO A 62 5.93 -13.26 -22.56
CA PRO A 62 6.18 -12.08 -23.37
C PRO A 62 6.47 -10.87 -22.49
N PRO A 63 7.51 -10.07 -22.82
CA PRO A 63 7.84 -8.89 -22.03
C PRO A 63 6.72 -7.85 -22.13
N VAL A 64 6.48 -7.14 -21.03
CA VAL A 64 5.72 -5.89 -21.07
C VAL A 64 6.72 -4.78 -21.39
N GLU A 65 6.63 -4.27 -22.58
CA GLU A 65 7.54 -3.22 -23.05
C GLU A 65 6.85 -1.86 -23.12
N PRO A 66 7.49 -0.83 -22.62
CA PRO A 66 8.75 -0.82 -21.89
C PRO A 66 8.59 -1.34 -20.45
N ALA A 67 9.62 -1.99 -19.90
CA ALA A 67 9.59 -2.67 -18.59
C ALA A 67 9.14 -1.78 -17.43
N TRP A 68 9.36 -0.46 -17.47
CA TRP A 68 8.92 0.48 -16.45
C TRP A 68 7.39 0.54 -16.26
N ILE A 69 6.59 0.09 -17.23
CA ILE A 69 5.13 -0.02 -17.10
C ILE A 69 4.78 -0.95 -15.95
N THR A 70 5.61 -1.99 -15.71
CA THR A 70 5.40 -2.95 -14.62
C THR A 70 5.48 -2.33 -13.22
N VAL A 71 6.13 -1.17 -13.08
CA VAL A 71 6.13 -0.39 -11.83
C VAL A 71 4.70 0.03 -11.44
N PHE A 72 3.87 0.36 -12.43
CA PHE A 72 2.47 0.75 -12.19
C PHE A 72 1.54 -0.47 -12.14
N THR A 73 1.67 -1.39 -13.09
CA THR A 73 0.75 -2.53 -13.18
C THR A 73 0.87 -3.47 -12.00
N SER A 74 2.09 -3.68 -11.49
CA SER A 74 2.33 -4.51 -10.30
C SER A 74 1.59 -4.03 -9.05
N MET A 75 1.29 -2.73 -8.95
CA MET A 75 0.56 -2.14 -7.83
C MET A 75 -0.89 -2.64 -7.71
N PHE A 76 -1.46 -3.20 -8.79
CA PHE A 76 -2.83 -3.70 -8.83
C PHE A 76 -2.91 -5.23 -8.77
N MET A 77 -1.79 -5.92 -8.80
CA MET A 77 -1.72 -7.38 -8.78
C MET A 77 -1.54 -7.92 -7.36
N HIS A 78 -2.03 -9.12 -7.09
CA HIS A 78 -1.92 -9.71 -5.76
C HIS A 78 -1.62 -11.22 -5.85
N GLY A 79 -0.79 -11.70 -4.92
CA GLY A 79 -0.33 -13.09 -4.87
C GLY A 79 -1.31 -14.07 -4.20
N GLY A 80 -2.46 -13.59 -3.67
CA GLY A 80 -3.46 -14.45 -3.03
C GLY A 80 -4.49 -13.67 -2.22
N LEU A 81 -5.53 -14.37 -1.75
CA LEU A 81 -6.68 -13.77 -1.06
C LEU A 81 -6.30 -12.99 0.20
N MET A 82 -5.39 -13.52 1.01
CA MET A 82 -4.95 -12.79 2.22
C MET A 82 -4.16 -11.53 1.86
N HIS A 83 -3.36 -11.58 0.79
CA HIS A 83 -2.58 -10.45 0.32
C HIS A 83 -3.49 -9.30 -0.12
N ILE A 84 -4.46 -9.56 -1.01
CA ILE A 84 -5.42 -8.52 -1.41
C ILE A 84 -6.31 -8.10 -0.23
N GLY A 85 -6.76 -9.04 0.59
CA GLY A 85 -7.63 -8.75 1.74
C GLY A 85 -7.01 -7.74 2.70
N PHE A 86 -5.75 -7.95 3.10
CA PHE A 86 -5.07 -6.98 3.96
C PHE A 86 -4.78 -5.66 3.27
N ASN A 87 -4.39 -5.65 2.01
CA ASN A 87 -4.19 -4.39 1.28
C ASN A 87 -5.47 -3.56 1.22
N MET A 88 -6.59 -4.16 0.86
CA MET A 88 -7.88 -3.46 0.76
C MET A 88 -8.39 -3.03 2.13
N LEU A 89 -8.22 -3.85 3.15
CA LEU A 89 -8.58 -3.48 4.53
C LEU A 89 -7.82 -2.22 4.98
N TYR A 90 -6.50 -2.19 4.83
CA TYR A 90 -5.70 -1.03 5.22
C TYR A 90 -6.03 0.20 4.37
N LEU A 91 -6.25 0.02 3.07
CA LEU A 91 -6.63 1.12 2.19
C LEU A 91 -8.00 1.70 2.58
N LEU A 92 -8.99 0.86 2.93
CA LEU A 92 -10.30 1.30 3.36
C LEU A 92 -10.28 2.01 4.73
N VAL A 93 -9.45 1.51 5.67
CA VAL A 93 -9.38 2.09 7.03
C VAL A 93 -8.67 3.44 7.04
N PHE A 94 -7.62 3.61 6.25
CA PHE A 94 -6.75 4.78 6.34
C PHE A 94 -6.83 5.71 5.12
N GLY A 95 -7.19 5.17 3.95
CA GLY A 95 -7.19 5.90 2.68
C GLY A 95 -8.24 6.99 2.61
N ASN A 96 -9.44 6.75 3.14
CA ASN A 96 -10.53 7.72 3.19
C ASN A 96 -10.13 9.04 3.86
N ASN A 97 -9.38 8.99 4.94
CA ASN A 97 -8.91 10.16 5.68
C ASN A 97 -7.83 10.94 4.91
N ILE A 98 -6.96 10.25 4.18
CA ILE A 98 -5.95 10.90 3.34
C ILE A 98 -6.60 11.51 2.10
N GLU A 99 -7.60 10.84 1.52
CA GLU A 99 -8.40 11.39 0.43
C GLU A 99 -9.19 12.63 0.88
N ASP A 100 -9.80 12.59 2.06
CA ASP A 100 -10.49 13.74 2.67
C ASP A 100 -9.54 14.94 2.84
N ARG A 101 -8.31 14.70 3.24
CA ARG A 101 -7.29 15.73 3.45
C ARG A 101 -6.77 16.34 2.15
N LEU A 102 -6.52 15.53 1.12
CA LEU A 102 -5.89 15.95 -0.13
C LEU A 102 -6.90 16.32 -1.22
N GLY A 103 -8.12 15.80 -1.15
CA GLY A 103 -9.08 15.76 -2.23
C GLY A 103 -8.74 14.68 -3.27
N HIS A 104 -9.73 14.31 -4.07
CA HIS A 104 -9.70 13.13 -4.95
C HIS A 104 -8.48 13.07 -5.88
N GLY A 105 -8.24 14.13 -6.67
CA GLY A 105 -7.17 14.12 -7.68
C GLY A 105 -5.77 14.07 -7.06
N ARG A 106 -5.52 14.86 -5.99
CA ARG A 106 -4.23 14.86 -5.32
C ARG A 106 -3.98 13.55 -4.57
N PHE A 107 -5.02 12.93 -4.02
CA PHE A 107 -4.92 11.62 -3.38
C PHE A 107 -4.52 10.54 -4.38
N LEU A 108 -5.11 10.51 -5.59
CA LEU A 108 -4.71 9.56 -6.62
C LEU A 108 -3.23 9.73 -7.00
N LEU A 109 -2.79 10.96 -7.25
CA LEU A 109 -1.38 11.24 -7.58
C LEU A 109 -0.43 10.87 -6.43
N PHE A 110 -0.84 11.16 -5.19
CA PHE A 110 -0.12 10.78 -3.98
C PHE A 110 0.03 9.27 -3.87
N TYR A 111 -1.06 8.50 -4.03
CA TYR A 111 -1.08 7.05 -3.97
C TYR A 111 -0.14 6.42 -5.01
N LEU A 112 -0.28 6.85 -6.28
CA LEU A 112 0.57 6.38 -7.37
C LEU A 112 2.04 6.75 -7.15
N GLY A 113 2.32 7.97 -6.72
CA GLY A 113 3.68 8.45 -6.40
C GLY A 113 4.34 7.64 -5.28
N CYS A 114 3.61 7.33 -4.21
CA CYS A 114 4.08 6.45 -3.14
C CYS A 114 4.37 5.04 -3.65
N GLY A 115 3.53 4.50 -4.54
CA GLY A 115 3.75 3.18 -5.14
C GLY A 115 4.99 3.14 -6.04
N VAL A 116 5.22 4.18 -6.83
CA VAL A 116 6.45 4.32 -7.62
C VAL A 116 7.68 4.39 -6.70
N ALA A 117 7.66 5.24 -5.67
CA ALA A 117 8.75 5.34 -4.71
C ALA A 117 9.04 4.01 -4.00
N ALA A 118 7.98 3.27 -3.65
CA ALA A 118 8.08 1.93 -3.08
C ALA A 118 8.80 0.96 -4.02
N SER A 119 8.38 0.93 -5.29
CA SER A 119 9.01 0.09 -6.31
C SER A 119 10.48 0.45 -6.51
N LEU A 120 10.81 1.73 -6.58
CA LEU A 120 12.19 2.20 -6.72
C LEU A 120 13.04 1.83 -5.48
N ALA A 121 12.50 1.92 -4.27
CA ALA A 121 13.19 1.50 -3.05
C ALA A 121 13.52 -0.02 -3.08
N GLN A 122 12.58 -0.85 -3.56
CA GLN A 122 12.82 -2.29 -3.73
C GLN A 122 13.87 -2.56 -4.80
N VAL A 123 13.80 -1.89 -5.94
CA VAL A 123 14.81 -2.01 -7.01
C VAL A 123 16.18 -1.62 -6.49
N ALA A 124 16.29 -0.50 -5.76
CA ALA A 124 17.56 -0.03 -5.20
C ALA A 124 18.16 -0.98 -4.16
N SER A 125 17.30 -1.63 -3.36
CA SER A 125 17.75 -2.59 -2.32
C SER A 125 18.23 -3.93 -2.89
N ALA A 126 17.69 -4.36 -4.04
CA ALA A 126 17.98 -5.65 -4.64
C ALA A 126 17.94 -5.57 -6.19
N PRO A 127 18.85 -4.80 -6.84
CA PRO A 127 18.80 -4.51 -8.28
C PRO A 127 19.00 -5.75 -9.16
N ALA A 128 19.61 -6.80 -8.63
CA ALA A 128 19.82 -8.07 -9.34
C ALA A 128 18.74 -9.13 -9.02
N SER A 129 17.70 -8.77 -8.25
CA SER A 129 16.65 -9.71 -7.91
C SER A 129 15.80 -10.07 -9.14
N VAL A 130 15.62 -11.36 -9.37
CA VAL A 130 14.73 -11.93 -10.39
C VAL A 130 13.37 -12.30 -9.82
N VAL A 131 13.13 -12.03 -8.54
CA VAL A 131 11.86 -12.32 -7.86
C VAL A 131 10.81 -11.26 -8.24
N PRO A 132 9.66 -11.65 -8.80
CA PRO A 132 8.60 -10.71 -9.12
C PRO A 132 8.05 -10.04 -7.87
N MET A 133 7.89 -8.71 -7.92
CA MET A 133 7.21 -7.91 -6.91
C MET A 133 5.83 -7.52 -7.43
N LEU A 134 4.82 -7.63 -6.57
CA LEU A 134 3.43 -7.26 -6.86
C LEU A 134 2.70 -6.92 -5.57
N GLY A 135 1.68 -6.09 -5.67
CA GLY A 135 0.82 -5.68 -4.55
C GLY A 135 0.67 -4.18 -4.41
N ALA A 136 -0.49 -3.75 -3.96
CA ALA A 136 -0.79 -2.37 -3.61
C ALA A 136 -0.03 -1.87 -2.37
N SER A 137 0.61 -2.79 -1.65
CA SER A 137 1.11 -2.57 -0.28
C SER A 137 2.15 -1.44 -0.16
N GLY A 138 2.96 -1.20 -1.19
CA GLY A 138 3.90 -0.07 -1.21
C GLY A 138 3.19 1.29 -1.23
N ALA A 139 2.15 1.44 -2.05
CA ALA A 139 1.33 2.65 -2.10
C ALA A 139 0.48 2.80 -0.82
N VAL A 140 -0.09 1.69 -0.33
CA VAL A 140 -0.81 1.65 0.96
C VAL A 140 0.12 2.04 2.11
N ALA A 141 1.36 1.58 2.12
CA ALA A 141 2.37 2.01 3.11
C ALA A 141 2.56 3.54 3.10
N GLY A 142 2.54 4.17 1.92
CA GLY A 142 2.55 5.63 1.80
C GLY A 142 1.34 6.29 2.47
N VAL A 143 0.15 5.71 2.29
CA VAL A 143 -1.07 6.16 2.99
C VAL A 143 -0.89 6.06 4.51
N LEU A 144 -0.29 4.96 5.02
CA LEU A 144 -0.01 4.78 6.45
C LEU A 144 0.98 5.84 6.98
N GLY A 145 2.04 6.13 6.22
CA GLY A 145 3.02 7.18 6.57
C GLY A 145 2.36 8.57 6.66
N ALA A 146 1.50 8.90 5.70
CA ALA A 146 0.73 10.14 5.71
C ALA A 146 -0.25 10.20 6.90
N TYR A 147 -0.94 9.11 7.18
CA TYR A 147 -1.88 9.01 8.29
C TYR A 147 -1.18 9.22 9.65
N LEU A 148 0.01 8.64 9.81
CA LEU A 148 0.81 8.81 11.01
C LEU A 148 1.18 10.28 11.27
N VAL A 149 1.48 11.04 10.23
CA VAL A 149 1.79 12.48 10.34
C VAL A 149 0.56 13.31 10.73
N LEU A 150 -0.58 13.00 10.11
CA LEU A 150 -1.80 13.80 10.28
C LEU A 150 -2.56 13.47 11.56
N TYR A 151 -2.65 12.18 11.88
CA TYR A 151 -3.58 11.65 12.88
C TYR A 151 -2.91 10.69 13.89
N PRO A 152 -1.73 11.04 14.48
CA PRO A 152 -0.97 10.11 15.32
C PRO A 152 -1.74 9.65 16.56
N ARG A 153 -2.69 10.45 17.04
CA ARG A 153 -3.49 10.18 18.24
C ARG A 153 -4.90 9.68 17.93
N ALA A 154 -5.27 9.54 16.65
CA ALA A 154 -6.59 9.01 16.29
C ALA A 154 -6.74 7.58 16.82
N SER A 155 -7.93 7.26 17.32
CA SER A 155 -8.26 5.91 17.75
C SER A 155 -8.47 5.00 16.56
N VAL A 156 -7.76 3.88 16.54
CA VAL A 156 -7.96 2.80 15.57
C VAL A 156 -8.51 1.59 16.33
N ILE A 157 -9.69 1.13 15.97
CA ILE A 157 -10.28 -0.08 16.53
C ILE A 157 -9.57 -1.27 15.91
N CYS A 158 -8.85 -2.01 16.75
CA CYS A 158 -8.07 -3.15 16.35
C CYS A 158 -8.62 -4.45 16.91
N LEU A 159 -8.65 -5.50 16.09
CA LEU A 159 -8.83 -6.87 16.55
C LEU A 159 -7.50 -7.38 17.14
N LEU A 160 -7.52 -7.73 18.40
CA LEU A 160 -6.43 -8.42 19.09
C LEU A 160 -6.74 -9.90 19.15
N THR A 161 -5.77 -10.72 18.78
CA THR A 161 -5.85 -12.18 18.91
C THR A 161 -4.84 -12.62 19.96
N LEU A 162 -5.30 -13.18 21.05
CA LEU A 162 -4.51 -13.72 22.16
C LEU A 162 -4.80 -15.22 22.27
N GLY A 163 -4.16 -16.01 21.43
CA GLY A 163 -4.49 -17.44 21.30
C GLY A 163 -5.92 -17.63 20.81
N PHE A 164 -6.77 -18.27 21.61
CA PHE A 164 -8.18 -18.49 21.30
C PHE A 164 -9.11 -17.32 21.67
N PHE A 165 -8.59 -16.32 22.37
CA PHE A 165 -9.37 -15.14 22.77
C PHE A 165 -9.22 -14.02 21.74
N TRP A 166 -10.36 -13.50 21.30
CA TRP A 166 -10.43 -12.39 20.35
C TRP A 166 -11.17 -11.24 21.02
N THR A 167 -10.57 -10.07 20.98
CA THR A 167 -11.19 -8.85 21.50
C THR A 167 -10.90 -7.67 20.62
N THR A 168 -11.75 -6.66 20.65
CA THR A 168 -11.52 -5.40 19.97
C THR A 168 -11.17 -4.32 20.98
N THR A 169 -10.19 -3.50 20.65
CA THR A 169 -9.80 -2.36 21.48
C THR A 169 -9.40 -1.17 20.64
N ALA A 170 -9.59 0.02 21.19
CA ALA A 170 -9.12 1.26 20.59
C ALA A 170 -7.63 1.45 20.89
N VAL A 171 -6.82 1.61 19.86
CA VAL A 171 -5.37 1.81 19.98
C VAL A 171 -4.99 3.09 19.23
N PRO A 172 -4.19 4.00 19.81
CA PRO A 172 -3.70 5.16 19.08
C PRO A 172 -2.96 4.77 17.79
N ALA A 173 -3.22 5.50 16.69
CA ALA A 173 -2.63 5.20 15.38
C ALA A 173 -1.11 5.14 15.42
N VAL A 174 -0.45 6.00 16.23
CA VAL A 174 1.01 5.98 16.39
C VAL A 174 1.53 4.62 16.87
N LEU A 175 0.80 3.91 17.71
CA LEU A 175 1.21 2.58 18.16
C LEU A 175 0.95 1.54 17.07
N VAL A 176 -0.22 1.56 16.42
CA VAL A 176 -0.57 0.61 15.35
C VAL A 176 0.44 0.70 14.21
N LEU A 177 0.66 1.92 13.69
CA LEU A 177 1.50 2.18 12.54
C LEU A 177 2.99 2.16 12.90
N GLY A 178 3.35 2.58 14.11
CA GLY A 178 4.71 2.49 14.63
C GLY A 178 5.18 1.04 14.77
N PHE A 179 4.38 0.17 15.37
CA PHE A 179 4.70 -1.27 15.42
C PHE A 179 4.78 -1.89 14.02
N TRP A 180 3.90 -1.48 13.13
CA TRP A 180 3.91 -1.97 11.75
C TRP A 180 5.23 -1.62 11.04
N ILE A 181 5.64 -0.33 11.06
CA ILE A 181 6.88 0.09 10.36
C ILE A 181 8.14 -0.45 11.03
N VAL A 182 8.19 -0.52 12.37
CA VAL A 182 9.31 -1.13 13.09
C VAL A 182 9.45 -2.60 12.70
N GLY A 183 8.32 -3.32 12.58
CA GLY A 183 8.32 -4.70 12.08
C GLY A 183 8.87 -4.82 10.66
N GLN A 184 8.55 -3.88 9.75
CA GLN A 184 9.09 -3.87 8.38
C GLN A 184 10.62 -3.64 8.40
N LEU A 185 11.11 -2.66 9.17
CA LEU A 185 12.53 -2.37 9.32
C LEU A 185 13.31 -3.55 9.89
N PHE A 186 12.78 -4.18 10.95
CA PHE A 186 13.37 -5.36 11.56
C PHE A 186 13.47 -6.53 10.57
N SER A 187 12.37 -6.84 9.87
CA SER A 187 12.35 -7.93 8.88
C SER A 187 13.27 -7.65 7.69
N ALA A 188 13.35 -6.40 7.23
CA ALA A 188 14.29 -6.01 6.18
C ALA A 188 15.75 -6.20 6.62
N SER A 189 16.07 -5.86 7.88
CA SER A 189 17.45 -6.01 8.43
C SER A 189 17.89 -7.47 8.54
N LEU A 190 16.96 -8.40 8.72
CA LEU A 190 17.24 -9.84 8.74
C LEU A 190 17.41 -10.46 7.35
N GLY A 191 17.34 -9.66 6.27
CA GLY A 191 17.47 -10.17 4.90
C GLY A 191 16.29 -11.06 4.45
N SER A 192 15.18 -11.06 5.18
CA SER A 192 14.04 -11.94 4.91
C SER A 192 13.20 -11.52 3.67
N GLY A 193 13.51 -10.39 3.05
CA GLY A 193 12.83 -9.87 1.86
C GLY A 193 13.55 -10.27 0.58
N GLY A 194 13.18 -11.37 -0.06
CA GLY A 194 13.76 -11.75 -1.35
C GLY A 194 14.03 -13.24 -1.52
N GLN A 195 13.44 -14.07 -0.68
CA GLN A 195 13.58 -15.51 -0.84
C GLN A 195 12.79 -16.02 -2.04
N VAL A 196 13.40 -16.89 -2.83
CA VAL A 196 12.77 -17.65 -3.92
C VAL A 196 11.54 -18.38 -3.34
N GLY A 197 10.34 -17.98 -3.73
CA GLY A 197 9.10 -18.60 -3.22
C GLY A 197 8.04 -17.64 -2.67
N GLY A 198 8.23 -16.31 -2.74
CA GLY A 198 7.19 -15.34 -2.38
C GLY A 198 7.42 -14.66 -1.03
N GLY A 199 8.50 -13.93 -0.89
CA GLY A 199 8.77 -13.08 0.26
C GLY A 199 8.01 -11.75 0.22
N ILE A 200 7.87 -11.09 1.38
CA ILE A 200 7.36 -9.73 1.48
C ILE A 200 8.43 -8.74 1.01
N ALA A 201 8.06 -7.79 0.17
CA ALA A 201 8.95 -6.73 -0.32
C ALA A 201 9.09 -5.62 0.76
N TYR A 202 9.80 -5.89 1.83
CA TYR A 202 9.92 -4.99 2.98
C TYR A 202 10.46 -3.60 2.60
N TRP A 203 11.44 -3.53 1.69
CA TRP A 203 11.99 -2.26 1.22
C TRP A 203 10.98 -1.43 0.43
N ALA A 204 10.05 -2.08 -0.30
CA ALA A 204 8.94 -1.37 -0.92
C ALA A 204 8.00 -0.74 0.14
N HIS A 205 7.70 -1.47 1.21
CA HIS A 205 6.89 -0.94 2.31
C HIS A 205 7.57 0.23 3.00
N ILE A 206 8.86 0.11 3.30
CA ILE A 206 9.66 1.17 3.93
C ILE A 206 9.72 2.40 3.02
N GLY A 207 10.07 2.21 1.74
CA GLY A 207 10.14 3.30 0.75
C GLY A 207 8.82 4.03 0.58
N GLY A 208 7.71 3.29 0.42
CA GLY A 208 6.36 3.86 0.34
C GLY A 208 5.98 4.65 1.57
N PHE A 209 6.20 4.07 2.76
CA PHE A 209 5.86 4.71 4.04
C PHE A 209 6.57 6.04 4.24
N PHE A 210 7.88 6.08 4.07
CA PHE A 210 8.66 7.32 4.22
C PHE A 210 8.36 8.33 3.11
N CYS A 211 8.11 7.86 1.87
CA CYS A 211 7.66 8.74 0.80
C CYS A 211 6.34 9.44 1.17
N GLY A 212 5.35 8.67 1.63
CA GLY A 212 4.06 9.21 2.03
C GLY A 212 4.15 10.19 3.20
N LEU A 213 4.98 9.87 4.20
CA LEU A 213 5.28 10.76 5.32
C LEU A 213 5.86 12.10 4.83
N VAL A 214 6.92 12.05 4.01
CA VAL A 214 7.60 13.25 3.49
C VAL A 214 6.67 14.06 2.59
N LEU A 215 5.98 13.42 1.64
CA LEU A 215 5.05 14.10 0.74
C LEU A 215 3.93 14.80 1.53
N MET A 216 3.39 14.17 2.57
CA MET A 216 2.33 14.78 3.37
C MET A 216 2.84 16.01 4.13
N VAL A 217 4.04 15.99 4.67
CA VAL A 217 4.67 17.18 5.30
C VAL A 217 4.86 18.28 4.27
N MET A 218 5.40 17.97 3.09
CA MET A 218 5.62 18.95 2.00
C MET A 218 4.33 19.56 1.45
N LEU A 219 3.24 18.78 1.39
CA LEU A 219 1.93 19.25 0.94
C LEU A 219 1.20 20.08 2.01
N GLY A 220 1.87 20.48 3.09
CA GLY A 220 1.30 21.29 4.17
C GLY A 220 0.38 20.50 5.10
N GLY A 221 0.59 19.18 5.21
CA GLY A 221 -0.20 18.30 6.07
C GLY A 221 -0.23 18.73 7.54
N LEU A 222 0.80 19.42 8.01
CA LEU A 222 0.87 19.97 9.37
C LEU A 222 0.12 21.30 9.57
N GLN A 223 -0.32 21.95 8.49
CA GLN A 223 -1.16 23.14 8.62
C GLN A 223 -2.56 22.71 9.06
N SER A 224 -3.07 23.33 10.12
CA SER A 224 -4.45 23.11 10.55
C SER A 224 -5.39 23.36 9.36
N SER A 225 -6.19 22.34 9.02
CA SER A 225 -7.27 22.53 8.04
C SER A 225 -8.10 23.74 8.48
N PRO A 226 -8.37 24.72 7.60
CA PRO A 226 -9.33 25.76 7.97
C PRO A 226 -10.61 25.03 8.35
N ARG A 227 -11.03 25.14 9.63
CA ARG A 227 -12.31 24.61 10.09
C ARG A 227 -13.36 25.16 9.14
N ARG A 228 -13.86 24.37 8.21
CA ARG A 228 -15.08 24.68 7.50
C ARG A 228 -16.15 24.79 8.59
N ARG A 229 -16.56 26.03 8.88
CA ARG A 229 -17.67 26.28 9.80
C ARG A 229 -18.84 25.44 9.31
N ALA A 230 -19.35 24.59 10.18
CA ALA A 230 -20.62 23.92 9.93
C ALA A 230 -21.63 24.97 9.48
N PRO A 231 -22.42 24.76 8.42
CA PRO A 231 -23.49 25.67 8.08
C PRO A 231 -24.40 25.78 9.31
N GLY A 232 -24.59 27.02 9.77
CA GLY A 232 -25.36 27.32 10.95
C GLY A 232 -26.72 26.64 10.86
N ARG A 233 -27.09 25.89 11.90
CA ARG A 233 -28.46 25.53 12.13
C ARG A 233 -29.19 26.82 12.44
N TRP A 234 -30.09 27.21 11.57
CA TRP A 234 -31.17 28.22 11.83
C TRP A 234 -32.25 27.56 12.66
#